data_ae9645fe2722ab938721e37bfe45c57b
#
_entry.id   ae9645fe2722ab938721e37bfe45c57b
#
_cell.length_a   1.000
_cell.length_b   1.000
_cell.length_c   1.000
_cell.angle_alpha   90.00
_cell.angle_beta   90.00
_cell.angle_gamma   90.00
#
_symmetry.space_group_name_H-M   'P 1'
#
loop_
_entity.id
_entity.type
_entity.pdbx_description
1 polymer ?
#
loop_
_entity_poly.entity_id
_entity_poly.type
_entity_poly.pdbx_seq_one_letter_code
_entity_poly.pdbx_strand_id
1 'polypeptide(L)'
;MSENDAILKVNGLKTYFYQASGVSKAVDGVSFTLKEGTTMGIVGESGSGKSVTSASVMRLMPAKTGKIVDGSIIFDGVDIRSLSESQMEKFRGDECCMIFQNPMTSLDPVFKIGHQMVEMIREHEKISKKDAWNKAVEALKLVGIPEAEKRMDAYPHELSGGMCQRVIIAMAVCGHPKLIIADEPTTALDVTVQAQVLELLKDLQKKLNTAILLITHNLGVVWEMCDTVMVMYAGKEMEYGDVRSIFKDPLHPYTRGLLKSIPRLDQSSDDPLFNIPGSVPDLSEMPKGCR
;
A
#
# COMPACT_ATOMS: atom_id res chain seq x y z
N MET A 1 24.11 1.69 -13.58
CA MET A 1 23.01 2.12 -12.68
C MET A 1 23.35 1.52 -11.33
N SER A 2 23.61 2.35 -10.32
CA SER A 2 24.12 1.91 -9.03
C SER A 2 23.03 1.17 -8.23
N GLU A 3 23.39 0.05 -7.61
CA GLU A 3 22.54 -0.69 -6.64
C GLU A 3 22.18 0.14 -5.40
N ASN A 4 22.67 1.38 -5.33
CA ASN A 4 22.61 2.26 -4.15
C ASN A 4 21.33 3.10 -4.04
N ASP A 5 20.43 3.08 -5.04
CA ASP A 5 19.26 3.95 -5.06
C ASP A 5 17.97 3.24 -4.52
N ALA A 6 18.10 2.07 -3.89
CA ALA A 6 16.98 1.30 -3.41
C ALA A 6 16.60 1.71 -1.98
N ILE A 7 15.40 2.26 -1.79
CA ILE A 7 14.87 2.57 -0.44
C ILE A 7 14.34 1.31 0.26
N LEU A 8 13.73 0.39 -0.50
CA LEU A 8 13.25 -0.90 0.03
C LEU A 8 13.71 -2.03 -0.87
N LYS A 9 14.35 -3.05 -0.28
CA LYS A 9 14.75 -4.28 -0.95
C LYS A 9 14.23 -5.48 -0.17
N VAL A 10 13.36 -6.25 -0.78
CA VAL A 10 12.80 -7.49 -0.24
C VAL A 10 13.41 -8.65 -1.00
N ASN A 11 13.97 -9.63 -0.29
CA ASN A 11 14.60 -10.80 -0.90
C ASN A 11 14.04 -12.08 -0.31
N GLY A 12 13.45 -12.93 -1.15
CA GLY A 12 12.97 -14.25 -0.78
C GLY A 12 11.99 -14.28 0.39
N LEU A 13 11.18 -13.22 0.55
CA LEU A 13 10.28 -13.08 1.69
C LEU A 13 9.30 -14.24 1.77
N LYS A 14 9.24 -14.89 2.95
CA LYS A 14 8.23 -15.89 3.27
C LYS A 14 7.48 -15.52 4.54
N THR A 15 6.17 -15.33 4.40
CA THR A 15 5.27 -15.04 5.52
C THR A 15 4.14 -16.06 5.54
N TYR A 16 4.09 -16.82 6.64
CA TYR A 16 3.16 -17.92 6.82
C TYR A 16 2.22 -17.68 8.00
N PHE A 17 1.00 -18.18 7.89
CA PHE A 17 0.02 -18.18 8.98
C PHE A 17 -0.20 -19.61 9.47
N TYR A 18 -0.08 -19.80 10.76
CA TYR A 18 -0.28 -21.06 11.46
C TYR A 18 -1.67 -21.07 12.09
N GLN A 19 -2.54 -21.91 11.58
CA GLN A 19 -3.93 -22.05 11.99
C GLN A 19 -4.21 -23.51 12.40
N ALA A 20 -5.33 -23.77 13.08
CA ALA A 20 -5.72 -25.13 13.43
C ALA A 20 -5.93 -26.03 12.18
N SER A 21 -6.33 -25.45 11.07
CA SER A 21 -6.52 -26.11 9.77
C SER A 21 -5.24 -26.39 9.01
N GLY A 22 -4.08 -25.83 9.43
CA GLY A 22 -2.82 -26.01 8.72
C GLY A 22 -2.00 -24.74 8.58
N VAL A 23 -1.02 -24.77 7.69
CA VAL A 23 -0.10 -23.65 7.42
C VAL A 23 -0.45 -23.01 6.09
N SER A 24 -0.93 -21.78 6.13
CA SER A 24 -1.17 -20.95 4.94
C SER A 24 0.10 -20.19 4.55
N LYS A 25 0.62 -20.46 3.35
CA LYS A 25 1.83 -19.82 2.80
C LYS A 25 1.45 -18.54 2.04
N ALA A 26 1.03 -17.52 2.77
CA ALA A 26 0.48 -16.29 2.19
C ALA A 26 1.48 -15.49 1.35
N VAL A 27 2.77 -15.54 1.68
CA VAL A 27 3.89 -15.04 0.86
C VAL A 27 4.97 -16.11 0.87
N ASP A 28 5.47 -16.54 -0.29
CA ASP A 28 6.32 -17.72 -0.40
C ASP A 28 7.48 -17.50 -1.40
N GLY A 29 8.46 -16.70 -0.98
CA GLY A 29 9.68 -16.43 -1.74
C GLY A 29 9.59 -15.22 -2.66
N VAL A 30 8.90 -14.16 -2.25
CA VAL A 30 8.73 -12.93 -3.02
C VAL A 30 9.97 -12.04 -2.91
N SER A 31 10.42 -11.47 -4.05
CA SER A 31 11.56 -10.57 -4.11
C SER A 31 11.24 -9.36 -4.99
N PHE A 32 11.57 -8.15 -4.51
CA PHE A 32 11.44 -6.93 -5.30
C PHE A 32 12.33 -5.82 -4.75
N THR A 33 12.49 -4.77 -5.55
CA THR A 33 13.24 -3.57 -5.17
C THR A 33 12.42 -2.34 -5.52
N LEU A 34 12.24 -1.44 -4.55
CA LEU A 34 11.62 -0.14 -4.75
C LEU A 34 12.69 0.95 -4.60
N LYS A 35 12.80 1.83 -5.57
CA LYS A 35 13.74 2.94 -5.57
C LYS A 35 13.14 4.16 -4.87
N GLU A 36 14.02 4.98 -4.31
CA GLU A 36 13.65 6.27 -3.74
C GLU A 36 12.91 7.14 -4.78
N GLY A 37 11.87 7.85 -4.35
CA GLY A 37 11.10 8.74 -5.20
C GLY A 37 10.36 8.07 -6.36
N THR A 38 10.23 6.73 -6.40
CA THR A 38 9.47 6.01 -7.44
C THR A 38 8.23 5.33 -6.86
N THR A 39 7.32 4.94 -7.76
CA THR A 39 6.12 4.19 -7.38
C THR A 39 6.20 2.77 -7.93
N MET A 40 6.01 1.77 -7.07
CA MET A 40 5.89 0.37 -7.45
C MET A 40 4.50 -0.15 -7.15
N GLY A 41 3.88 -0.81 -8.13
CA GLY A 41 2.59 -1.48 -7.98
C GLY A 41 2.75 -2.96 -7.58
N ILE A 42 1.92 -3.44 -6.66
CA ILE A 42 1.70 -4.87 -6.43
C ILE A 42 0.26 -5.19 -6.82
N VAL A 43 0.08 -6.06 -7.81
CA VAL A 43 -1.23 -6.43 -8.35
C VAL A 43 -1.48 -7.94 -8.28
N GLY A 44 -2.74 -8.33 -8.38
CA GLY A 44 -3.18 -9.71 -8.38
C GLY A 44 -4.57 -9.85 -7.76
N GLU A 45 -5.16 -11.03 -7.84
CA GLU A 45 -6.48 -11.32 -7.28
C GLU A 45 -6.51 -11.21 -5.74
N SER A 46 -7.72 -11.18 -5.17
CA SER A 46 -7.90 -11.27 -3.73
C SER A 46 -7.27 -12.56 -3.19
N GLY A 47 -6.60 -12.49 -2.04
CA GLY A 47 -5.90 -13.65 -1.47
C GLY A 47 -4.53 -13.96 -2.10
N SER A 48 -4.06 -13.22 -3.11
CA SER A 48 -2.74 -13.48 -3.73
C SER A 48 -1.52 -13.15 -2.85
N GLY A 49 -1.71 -12.53 -1.67
CA GLY A 49 -0.65 -12.22 -0.72
C GLY A 49 -0.18 -10.76 -0.71
N LYS A 50 -0.80 -9.86 -1.48
CA LYS A 50 -0.41 -8.44 -1.61
C LYS A 50 -0.35 -7.70 -0.27
N SER A 51 -1.49 -7.64 0.45
CA SER A 51 -1.58 -6.97 1.75
C SER A 51 -0.74 -7.65 2.83
N VAL A 52 -0.51 -8.97 2.71
CA VAL A 52 0.41 -9.68 3.61
C VAL A 52 1.86 -9.27 3.34
N THR A 53 2.23 -9.02 2.09
CA THR A 53 3.57 -8.53 1.72
C THR A 53 3.80 -7.15 2.36
N SER A 54 2.87 -6.22 2.24
CA SER A 54 2.97 -4.89 2.86
C SER A 54 2.96 -4.94 4.40
N ALA A 55 2.06 -5.75 4.98
CA ALA A 55 2.02 -5.97 6.42
C ALA A 55 3.32 -6.61 6.95
N SER A 56 4.01 -7.42 6.14
CA SER A 56 5.32 -7.98 6.49
C SER A 56 6.40 -6.90 6.55
N VAL A 57 6.40 -5.94 5.60
CA VAL A 57 7.32 -4.79 5.63
C VAL A 57 7.11 -3.97 6.90
N MET A 58 5.86 -3.73 7.28
CA MET A 58 5.52 -2.98 8.51
C MET A 58 5.56 -3.82 9.79
N ARG A 59 5.80 -5.15 9.70
CA ARG A 59 5.68 -6.10 10.82
C ARG A 59 4.33 -5.99 11.56
N LEU A 60 3.25 -5.74 10.81
CA LEU A 60 1.86 -5.58 11.33
C LEU A 60 1.05 -6.88 11.23
N MET A 61 1.67 -8.03 11.38
CA MET A 61 0.99 -9.30 11.36
C MET A 61 0.50 -9.73 12.74
N PRO A 62 -0.61 -10.51 12.84
CA PRO A 62 -1.08 -11.05 14.09
C PRO A 62 0.00 -11.91 14.75
N ALA A 63 0.51 -11.49 15.90
CA ALA A 63 1.67 -12.12 16.57
C ALA A 63 1.48 -13.62 16.90
N LYS A 64 0.21 -14.06 17.10
CA LYS A 64 -0.10 -15.46 17.45
C LYS A 64 -0.06 -16.40 16.24
N THR A 65 -0.41 -15.92 15.06
CA THR A 65 -0.63 -16.76 13.88
C THR A 65 0.33 -16.43 12.73
N GLY A 66 0.69 -15.16 12.51
CA GLY A 66 1.51 -14.72 11.39
C GLY A 66 3.00 -14.66 11.74
N LYS A 67 3.86 -15.24 10.90
CA LYS A 67 5.33 -15.20 11.09
C LYS A 67 6.04 -14.98 9.76
N ILE A 68 7.04 -14.10 9.76
CA ILE A 68 8.06 -14.05 8.70
C ILE A 68 9.04 -15.19 8.98
N VAL A 69 9.00 -16.23 8.17
CA VAL A 69 9.79 -17.46 8.38
C VAL A 69 11.13 -17.43 7.67
N ASP A 70 11.25 -16.65 6.58
CA ASP A 70 12.49 -16.58 5.81
C ASP A 70 12.55 -15.28 4.99
N GLY A 71 13.70 -15.00 4.36
CA GLY A 71 13.95 -13.82 3.54
C GLY A 71 14.51 -12.66 4.32
N SER A 72 14.74 -11.53 3.65
CA SER A 72 15.19 -10.27 4.26
C SER A 72 14.36 -9.10 3.75
N ILE A 73 14.24 -8.07 4.60
CA ILE A 73 13.55 -6.81 4.27
C ILE A 73 14.50 -5.68 4.65
N ILE A 74 15.18 -5.14 3.66
CA ILE A 74 16.18 -4.08 3.84
C ILE A 74 15.53 -2.75 3.48
N PHE A 75 15.47 -1.84 4.43
CA PHE A 75 14.98 -0.48 4.26
C PHE A 75 16.12 0.50 4.54
N ASP A 76 16.46 1.34 3.59
CA ASP A 76 17.56 2.31 3.69
C ASP A 76 18.86 1.68 4.26
N GLY A 77 19.19 0.49 3.76
CA GLY A 77 20.37 -0.28 4.18
C GLY A 77 20.23 -1.06 5.50
N VAL A 78 19.10 -0.96 6.21
CA VAL A 78 18.86 -1.63 7.50
C VAL A 78 17.89 -2.80 7.34
N ASP A 79 18.21 -3.99 7.82
CA ASP A 79 17.26 -5.10 7.89
C ASP A 79 16.25 -4.85 9.01
N ILE A 80 15.01 -4.50 8.64
CA ILE A 80 13.93 -4.19 9.59
C ILE A 80 13.50 -5.41 10.43
N ARG A 81 13.83 -6.63 10.01
CA ARG A 81 13.58 -7.83 10.81
C ARG A 81 14.43 -7.89 12.08
N SER A 82 15.60 -7.23 12.07
CA SER A 82 16.52 -7.17 13.21
C SER A 82 16.16 -6.07 14.23
N LEU A 83 15.24 -5.16 13.87
CA LEU A 83 14.84 -4.04 14.73
C LEU A 83 14.06 -4.53 15.96
N SER A 84 14.35 -3.93 17.11
CA SER A 84 13.52 -4.07 18.32
C SER A 84 12.13 -3.46 18.11
N GLU A 85 11.16 -3.77 18.96
CA GLU A 85 9.82 -3.18 18.80
C GLU A 85 9.83 -1.66 18.97
N SER A 86 10.61 -1.12 19.90
CA SER A 86 10.77 0.33 20.05
C SER A 86 11.40 1.01 18.83
N GLN A 87 12.30 0.31 18.10
CA GLN A 87 12.83 0.82 16.84
C GLN A 87 11.78 0.72 15.72
N MET A 88 10.95 -0.32 15.73
CA MET A 88 9.83 -0.46 14.79
C MET A 88 8.73 0.58 15.01
N GLU A 89 8.46 0.98 16.25
CA GLU A 89 7.54 2.09 16.58
C GLU A 89 7.99 3.40 15.93
N LYS A 90 9.29 3.71 15.99
CA LYS A 90 9.86 4.87 15.29
C LYS A 90 9.83 4.71 13.76
N PHE A 91 10.18 3.51 13.26
CA PHE A 91 10.14 3.23 11.83
C PHE A 91 8.73 3.46 11.26
N ARG A 92 7.70 2.97 11.99
CA ARG A 92 6.30 3.22 11.65
C ARG A 92 5.94 4.67 12.01
N GLY A 93 5.66 5.49 11.03
CA GLY A 93 5.31 6.91 11.18
C GLY A 93 6.42 7.87 10.77
N ASP A 94 7.67 7.64 11.17
CA ASP A 94 8.78 8.54 10.83
C ASP A 94 9.38 8.21 9.43
N GLU A 95 9.70 6.92 9.21
CA GLU A 95 10.39 6.48 8.00
C GLU A 95 9.43 5.86 6.97
N CYS A 96 8.44 5.12 7.46
CA CYS A 96 7.48 4.39 6.64
C CYS A 96 6.07 4.56 7.20
N CYS A 97 5.14 5.02 6.38
CA CYS A 97 3.73 5.15 6.73
C CYS A 97 2.85 4.23 5.89
N MET A 98 1.71 3.82 6.44
CA MET A 98 0.74 2.97 5.74
C MET A 98 -0.63 3.63 5.66
N ILE A 99 -1.18 3.67 4.45
CA ILE A 99 -2.55 4.07 4.15
C ILE A 99 -3.35 2.78 3.96
N PHE A 100 -4.33 2.54 4.84
CA PHE A 100 -5.16 1.33 4.82
C PHE A 100 -6.36 1.47 3.87
N GLN A 101 -6.90 0.34 3.47
CA GLN A 101 -7.98 0.20 2.49
C GLN A 101 -9.27 0.96 2.85
N ASN A 102 -9.65 1.03 4.13
CA ASN A 102 -10.90 1.64 4.55
C ASN A 102 -10.66 2.88 5.43
N PRO A 103 -10.89 4.10 4.90
CA PRO A 103 -10.66 5.32 5.65
C PRO A 103 -11.57 5.48 6.88
N MET A 104 -12.79 4.94 6.83
CA MET A 104 -13.75 5.08 7.92
C MET A 104 -13.38 4.24 9.15
N THR A 105 -12.60 3.18 8.98
CA THR A 105 -12.12 2.34 10.10
C THR A 105 -10.74 2.76 10.60
N SER A 106 -10.05 3.61 9.85
CA SER A 106 -8.71 4.11 10.20
C SER A 106 -8.77 5.33 11.12
N LEU A 107 -9.88 6.08 11.08
CA LEU A 107 -10.14 7.20 11.98
C LEU A 107 -11.08 6.77 13.10
N ASP A 108 -10.75 7.14 14.34
CA ASP A 108 -11.63 6.86 15.48
C ASP A 108 -12.85 7.80 15.42
N PRO A 109 -14.09 7.28 15.32
CA PRO A 109 -15.30 8.09 15.14
C PRO A 109 -15.67 8.94 16.35
N VAL A 110 -15.13 8.65 17.54
CA VAL A 110 -15.47 9.38 18.78
C VAL A 110 -14.54 10.54 19.08
N PHE A 111 -13.43 10.66 18.33
CA PHE A 111 -12.48 11.77 18.48
C PHE A 111 -12.50 12.70 17.27
N LYS A 112 -12.32 14.00 17.53
CA LYS A 112 -12.16 15.01 16.49
C LYS A 112 -10.90 14.76 15.65
N ILE A 113 -10.91 15.15 14.38
CA ILE A 113 -9.77 15.04 13.48
C ILE A 113 -8.51 15.69 14.08
N GLY A 114 -8.64 16.91 14.58
CA GLY A 114 -7.50 17.63 15.17
C GLY A 114 -6.91 16.94 16.39
N HIS A 115 -7.74 16.26 17.20
CA HIS A 115 -7.25 15.48 18.35
C HIS A 115 -6.35 14.33 17.87
N GLN A 116 -6.85 13.53 16.93
CA GLN A 116 -6.13 12.36 16.40
C GLN A 116 -4.82 12.76 15.70
N MET A 117 -4.85 13.83 14.88
CA MET A 117 -3.65 14.32 14.21
C MET A 117 -2.60 14.87 15.18
N VAL A 118 -3.03 15.66 16.18
CA VAL A 118 -2.12 16.22 17.18
C VAL A 118 -1.50 15.14 18.06
N GLU A 119 -2.26 14.13 18.44
CA GLU A 119 -1.78 12.99 19.22
C GLU A 119 -0.72 12.23 18.44
N MET A 120 -1.00 11.86 17.19
CA MET A 120 -0.07 11.17 16.29
C MET A 120 1.23 11.99 16.11
N ILE A 121 1.15 13.27 15.80
CA ILE A 121 2.34 14.11 15.60
C ILE A 121 3.20 14.17 16.87
N ARG A 122 2.58 14.28 18.05
CA ARG A 122 3.30 14.36 19.32
C ARG A 122 3.87 13.05 19.81
N GLU A 123 3.37 11.92 19.32
CA GLU A 123 3.96 10.61 19.58
C GLU A 123 5.35 10.52 18.90
N HIS A 124 5.47 11.06 17.69
CA HIS A 124 6.69 11.01 16.90
C HIS A 124 7.61 12.22 17.12
N GLU A 125 7.05 13.39 17.45
CA GLU A 125 7.81 14.64 17.59
C GLU A 125 7.63 15.27 18.98
N LYS A 126 8.75 15.63 19.62
CA LYS A 126 8.75 16.34 20.91
C LYS A 126 8.44 17.82 20.74
N ILE A 127 7.22 18.16 20.31
CA ILE A 127 6.77 19.55 20.10
C ILE A 127 5.57 19.91 20.98
N SER A 128 5.29 21.22 21.11
CA SER A 128 4.14 21.69 21.87
C SER A 128 2.82 21.29 21.18
N LYS A 129 1.74 21.21 21.97
CA LYS A 129 0.40 20.95 21.42
C LYS A 129 0.00 22.00 20.37
N LYS A 130 0.41 23.26 20.54
CA LYS A 130 0.14 24.36 19.62
C LYS A 130 0.88 24.17 18.29
N ASP A 131 2.15 23.78 18.35
CA ASP A 131 2.95 23.54 17.14
C ASP A 131 2.45 22.31 16.39
N ALA A 132 2.09 21.23 17.11
CA ALA A 132 1.46 20.06 16.52
C ALA A 132 0.12 20.38 15.84
N TRP A 133 -0.69 21.25 16.46
CA TRP A 133 -1.94 21.74 15.85
C TRP A 133 -1.68 22.50 14.55
N ASN A 134 -0.73 23.44 14.56
CA ASN A 134 -0.38 24.19 13.36
C ASN A 134 0.14 23.26 12.24
N LYS A 135 1.00 22.30 12.59
CA LYS A 135 1.51 21.32 11.64
C LYS A 135 0.38 20.44 11.05
N ALA A 136 -0.57 20.04 11.86
CA ALA A 136 -1.75 19.29 11.41
C ALA A 136 -2.60 20.13 10.42
N VAL A 137 -2.84 21.40 10.71
CA VAL A 137 -3.57 22.31 9.81
C VAL A 137 -2.84 22.45 8.46
N GLU A 138 -1.52 22.64 8.48
CA GLU A 138 -0.73 22.72 7.24
C GLU A 138 -0.77 21.41 6.44
N ALA A 139 -0.76 20.24 7.10
CA ALA A 139 -0.91 18.96 6.43
C ALA A 139 -2.30 18.82 5.79
N LEU A 140 -3.37 19.27 6.45
CA LEU A 140 -4.72 19.28 5.86
C LEU A 140 -4.82 20.22 4.65
N LYS A 141 -4.15 21.36 4.68
CA LYS A 141 -4.06 22.28 3.53
C LYS A 141 -3.30 21.65 2.38
N LEU A 142 -2.19 20.96 2.67
CA LEU A 142 -1.34 20.29 1.68
C LEU A 142 -2.13 19.24 0.87
N VAL A 143 -3.06 18.52 1.51
CA VAL A 143 -3.93 17.54 0.86
C VAL A 143 -5.22 18.14 0.30
N GLY A 144 -5.37 19.46 0.32
CA GLY A 144 -6.52 20.17 -0.27
C GLY A 144 -7.82 20.04 0.52
N ILE A 145 -7.77 19.91 1.84
CA ILE A 145 -8.98 19.99 2.69
C ILE A 145 -9.44 21.45 2.79
N PRO A 146 -10.66 21.78 2.36
CA PRO A 146 -11.18 23.14 2.47
C PRO A 146 -11.43 23.51 3.94
N GLU A 147 -11.18 24.77 4.30
CA GLU A 147 -11.37 25.30 5.67
C GLU A 147 -10.65 24.42 6.72
N ALA A 148 -9.38 24.07 6.46
CA ALA A 148 -8.59 23.11 7.25
C ALA A 148 -8.67 23.38 8.78
N GLU A 149 -8.59 24.65 9.20
CA GLU A 149 -8.71 25.03 10.61
C GLU A 149 -10.04 24.60 11.23
N LYS A 150 -11.17 24.76 10.50
CA LYS A 150 -12.48 24.34 10.99
C LYS A 150 -12.61 22.82 11.01
N ARG A 151 -11.99 22.14 10.03
CA ARG A 151 -12.06 20.67 9.95
C ARG A 151 -11.28 19.98 11.04
N MET A 152 -10.34 20.64 11.68
CA MET A 152 -9.70 20.15 12.91
C MET A 152 -10.70 19.88 14.04
N ASP A 153 -11.78 20.63 14.11
CA ASP A 153 -12.84 20.47 15.12
C ASP A 153 -13.96 19.50 14.68
N ALA A 154 -13.94 19.01 13.45
CA ALA A 154 -14.92 18.05 12.93
C ALA A 154 -14.64 16.62 13.41
N TYR A 155 -15.69 15.82 13.49
CA TYR A 155 -15.61 14.37 13.68
C TYR A 155 -15.53 13.65 12.30
N PRO A 156 -15.00 12.43 12.24
CA PRO A 156 -14.93 11.67 10.97
C PRO A 156 -16.28 11.53 10.26
N HIS A 157 -17.36 11.31 10.98
CA HIS A 157 -18.71 11.16 10.41
C HIS A 157 -19.30 12.46 9.82
N GLU A 158 -18.70 13.63 10.07
CA GLU A 158 -19.06 14.92 9.48
C GLU A 158 -18.32 15.18 8.15
N LEU A 159 -17.42 14.27 7.75
CA LEU A 159 -16.64 14.36 6.52
C LEU A 159 -17.12 13.35 5.49
N SER A 160 -16.97 13.67 4.20
CA SER A 160 -17.17 12.68 3.14
C SER A 160 -16.05 11.63 3.15
N GLY A 161 -16.29 10.45 2.54
CA GLY A 161 -15.27 9.41 2.45
C GLY A 161 -13.97 9.89 1.80
N GLY A 162 -14.06 10.71 0.75
CA GLY A 162 -12.89 11.32 0.12
C GLY A 162 -12.16 12.32 1.02
N MET A 163 -12.88 13.05 1.87
CA MET A 163 -12.25 13.92 2.86
C MET A 163 -11.56 13.10 3.97
N CYS A 164 -12.19 12.04 4.46
CA CYS A 164 -11.56 11.12 5.41
C CYS A 164 -10.27 10.51 4.82
N GLN A 165 -10.30 10.09 3.55
CA GLN A 165 -9.12 9.58 2.87
C GLN A 165 -7.99 10.62 2.79
N ARG A 166 -8.32 11.88 2.45
CA ARG A 166 -7.35 12.99 2.45
C ARG A 166 -6.79 13.26 3.83
N VAL A 167 -7.59 13.15 4.90
CA VAL A 167 -7.10 13.28 6.29
C VAL A 167 -6.09 12.19 6.61
N ILE A 168 -6.35 10.93 6.24
CA ILE A 168 -5.40 9.82 6.46
C ILE A 168 -4.12 10.04 5.65
N ILE A 169 -4.22 10.51 4.41
CA ILE A 169 -3.05 10.89 3.62
C ILE A 169 -2.28 12.03 4.31
N ALA A 170 -2.97 13.06 4.84
CA ALA A 170 -2.34 14.13 5.58
C ALA A 170 -1.59 13.60 6.82
N MET A 171 -2.19 12.68 7.57
CA MET A 171 -1.52 12.01 8.68
C MET A 171 -0.27 11.26 8.20
N ALA A 172 -0.38 10.48 7.13
CA ALA A 172 0.75 9.72 6.60
C ALA A 172 1.93 10.59 6.14
N VAL A 173 1.68 11.79 5.61
CA VAL A 173 2.75 12.67 5.10
C VAL A 173 3.27 13.69 6.12
N CYS A 174 2.65 13.83 7.29
CA CYS A 174 3.07 14.76 8.33
C CYS A 174 4.53 14.59 8.76
N GLY A 175 5.01 13.35 8.84
CA GLY A 175 6.39 13.01 9.21
C GLY A 175 7.40 13.09 8.06
N HIS A 176 6.97 13.42 6.83
CA HIS A 176 7.80 13.35 5.63
C HIS A 176 8.46 11.97 5.44
N PRO A 177 7.69 10.88 5.42
CA PRO A 177 8.24 9.53 5.35
C PRO A 177 8.96 9.28 4.03
N LYS A 178 10.00 8.45 4.06
CA LYS A 178 10.72 8.00 2.86
C LYS A 178 9.90 7.02 2.03
N LEU A 179 8.98 6.29 2.67
CA LEU A 179 8.11 5.30 2.03
C LEU A 179 6.66 5.44 2.49
N ILE A 180 5.73 5.46 1.54
CA ILE A 180 4.30 5.31 1.79
C ILE A 180 3.85 3.98 1.20
N ILE A 181 3.27 3.12 2.03
CA ILE A 181 2.57 1.91 1.59
C ILE A 181 1.09 2.23 1.49
N ALA A 182 0.53 2.19 0.30
CA ALA A 182 -0.87 2.47 0.03
C ALA A 182 -1.60 1.17 -0.33
N ASP A 183 -2.31 0.59 0.63
CA ASP A 183 -3.04 -0.67 0.45
C ASP A 183 -4.48 -0.37 0.04
N GLU A 184 -4.75 -0.52 -1.26
CA GLU A 184 -6.04 -0.23 -1.90
C GLU A 184 -6.62 1.15 -1.52
N PRO A 185 -5.87 2.25 -1.66
CA PRO A 185 -6.21 3.54 -1.05
C PRO A 185 -7.48 4.20 -1.61
N THR A 186 -8.12 3.61 -2.62
CA THR A 186 -9.27 4.19 -3.32
C THR A 186 -10.47 3.26 -3.46
N THR A 187 -10.41 2.04 -2.90
CA THR A 187 -11.44 1.00 -3.11
C THR A 187 -12.84 1.40 -2.61
N ALA A 188 -12.94 2.25 -1.59
CA ALA A 188 -14.22 2.71 -1.02
C ALA A 188 -14.70 4.06 -1.58
N LEU A 189 -14.10 4.56 -2.68
CA LEU A 189 -14.36 5.89 -3.24
C LEU A 189 -15.03 5.78 -4.61
N ASP A 190 -15.84 6.78 -4.96
CA ASP A 190 -16.33 6.93 -6.32
C ASP A 190 -15.21 7.27 -7.32
N VAL A 191 -15.44 7.02 -8.60
CA VAL A 191 -14.41 7.14 -9.65
C VAL A 191 -13.77 8.53 -9.70
N THR A 192 -14.56 9.59 -9.50
CA THR A 192 -14.07 10.97 -9.55
C THR A 192 -13.15 11.27 -8.37
N VAL A 193 -13.57 10.89 -7.17
CA VAL A 193 -12.77 11.07 -5.95
C VAL A 193 -11.54 10.18 -5.98
N GLN A 194 -11.65 8.95 -6.52
CA GLN A 194 -10.50 8.08 -6.73
C GLN A 194 -9.42 8.77 -7.57
N ALA A 195 -9.77 9.34 -8.73
CA ALA A 195 -8.81 10.05 -9.59
C ALA A 195 -8.11 11.20 -8.85
N GLN A 196 -8.87 12.00 -8.08
CA GLN A 196 -8.32 13.10 -7.29
C GLN A 196 -7.35 12.63 -6.19
N VAL A 197 -7.64 11.50 -5.54
CA VAL A 197 -6.77 10.93 -4.49
C VAL A 197 -5.48 10.37 -5.10
N LEU A 198 -5.55 9.74 -6.27
CA LEU A 198 -4.37 9.24 -6.97
C LEU A 198 -3.48 10.37 -7.46
N GLU A 199 -4.06 11.43 -8.03
CA GLU A 199 -3.33 12.64 -8.43
C GLU A 199 -2.65 13.30 -7.22
N LEU A 200 -3.36 13.43 -6.09
CA LEU A 200 -2.78 13.91 -4.84
C LEU A 200 -1.57 13.08 -4.39
N LEU A 201 -1.68 11.76 -4.39
CA LEU A 201 -0.56 10.87 -4.02
C LEU A 201 0.65 11.05 -4.94
N LYS A 202 0.40 11.21 -6.26
CA LYS A 202 1.45 11.46 -7.25
C LYS A 202 2.14 12.81 -7.06
N ASP A 203 1.38 13.83 -6.71
CA ASP A 203 1.91 15.16 -6.41
C ASP A 203 2.75 15.17 -5.12
N LEU A 204 2.25 14.49 -4.08
CA LEU A 204 2.97 14.33 -2.80
C LEU A 204 4.26 13.54 -3.00
N GLN A 205 4.23 12.45 -3.75
CA GLN A 205 5.41 11.65 -4.11
C GLN A 205 6.52 12.52 -4.73
N LYS A 206 6.16 13.36 -5.69
CA LYS A 206 7.11 14.28 -6.34
C LYS A 206 7.60 15.40 -5.42
N LYS A 207 6.68 16.01 -4.65
CA LYS A 207 7.01 17.14 -3.76
C LYS A 207 7.90 16.73 -2.59
N LEU A 208 7.66 15.54 -2.04
CA LEU A 208 8.37 15.02 -0.86
C LEU A 208 9.51 14.08 -1.21
N ASN A 209 9.69 13.72 -2.49
CA ASN A 209 10.61 12.68 -2.96
C ASN A 209 10.44 11.36 -2.22
N THR A 210 9.20 11.03 -1.83
CA THR A 210 8.87 9.79 -1.11
C THR A 210 8.63 8.65 -2.09
N ALA A 211 9.01 7.42 -1.74
CA ALA A 211 8.66 6.25 -2.53
C ALA A 211 7.24 5.79 -2.20
N ILE A 212 6.52 5.21 -3.17
CA ILE A 212 5.19 4.65 -2.96
C ILE A 212 5.17 3.16 -3.32
N LEU A 213 4.75 2.31 -2.38
CA LEU A 213 4.36 0.94 -2.64
C LEU A 213 2.83 0.87 -2.72
N LEU A 214 2.31 0.79 -3.94
CA LEU A 214 0.87 0.82 -4.21
C LEU A 214 0.33 -0.61 -4.37
N ILE A 215 -0.58 -1.01 -3.52
CA ILE A 215 -1.30 -2.27 -3.64
C ILE A 215 -2.67 -1.98 -4.21
N THR A 216 -3.02 -2.64 -5.31
CA THR A 216 -4.32 -2.48 -5.96
C THR A 216 -4.65 -3.69 -6.83
N HIS A 217 -5.93 -3.91 -7.07
CA HIS A 217 -6.41 -4.84 -8.09
C HIS A 217 -6.73 -4.12 -9.42
N ASN A 218 -6.65 -2.79 -9.45
CA ASN A 218 -6.97 -1.99 -10.65
C ASN A 218 -5.70 -1.75 -11.48
N LEU A 219 -5.58 -2.47 -12.59
CA LEU A 219 -4.46 -2.36 -13.52
C LEU A 219 -4.39 -1.00 -14.23
N GLY A 220 -5.52 -0.31 -14.42
CA GLY A 220 -5.54 1.07 -14.95
C GLY A 220 -4.82 2.05 -14.03
N VAL A 221 -5.04 1.92 -12.72
CA VAL A 221 -4.32 2.72 -11.71
C VAL A 221 -2.82 2.44 -11.75
N VAL A 222 -2.42 1.17 -11.90
CA VAL A 222 -0.99 0.80 -12.00
C VAL A 222 -0.34 1.42 -13.24
N TRP A 223 -1.02 1.37 -14.39
CA TRP A 223 -0.53 1.98 -15.62
C TRP A 223 -0.28 3.48 -15.50
N GLU A 224 -1.14 4.19 -14.74
CA GLU A 224 -1.06 5.63 -14.55
C GLU A 224 -0.06 6.07 -13.49
N MET A 225 0.05 5.29 -12.39
CA MET A 225 0.74 5.69 -11.19
C MET A 225 2.15 5.11 -11.03
N CYS A 226 2.41 3.90 -11.60
CA CYS A 226 3.58 3.13 -11.23
C CYS A 226 4.68 3.16 -12.29
N ASP A 227 5.94 3.11 -11.82
CA ASP A 227 7.12 2.94 -12.65
C ASP A 227 7.40 1.45 -12.89
N THR A 228 7.24 0.63 -11.84
CA THR A 228 7.41 -0.81 -11.87
C THR A 228 6.18 -1.52 -11.31
N VAL A 229 5.96 -2.76 -11.71
CA VAL A 229 4.86 -3.58 -11.20
C VAL A 229 5.30 -5.01 -10.93
N MET A 230 4.76 -5.58 -9.85
CA MET A 230 4.85 -6.99 -9.52
C MET A 230 3.46 -7.61 -9.57
N VAL A 231 3.30 -8.64 -10.36
CA VAL A 231 2.07 -9.45 -10.45
C VAL A 231 2.20 -10.62 -9.50
N MET A 232 1.28 -10.73 -8.54
CA MET A 232 1.26 -11.80 -7.55
C MET A 232 0.08 -12.74 -7.77
N TYR A 233 0.34 -14.04 -7.61
CA TYR A 233 -0.67 -15.08 -7.57
C TYR A 233 -0.34 -16.10 -6.48
N ALA A 234 -1.32 -16.45 -5.66
CA ALA A 234 -1.20 -17.50 -4.63
C ALA A 234 0.10 -17.43 -3.81
N GLY A 235 0.48 -16.25 -3.34
CA GLY A 235 1.64 -16.02 -2.49
C GLY A 235 2.99 -15.95 -3.21
N LYS A 236 3.01 -15.96 -4.54
CA LYS A 236 4.24 -15.88 -5.36
C LYS A 236 4.22 -14.73 -6.33
N GLU A 237 5.40 -14.26 -6.66
CA GLU A 237 5.65 -13.39 -7.80
C GLU A 237 5.51 -14.21 -9.09
N MET A 238 4.68 -13.74 -10.01
CA MET A 238 4.52 -14.31 -11.34
C MET A 238 5.31 -13.54 -12.38
N GLU A 239 5.30 -12.21 -12.28
CA GLU A 239 6.02 -11.33 -13.18
C GLU A 239 6.38 -10.02 -12.46
N TYR A 240 7.58 -9.49 -12.71
CA TYR A 240 8.07 -8.24 -12.14
C TYR A 240 8.87 -7.46 -13.18
N GLY A 241 8.63 -6.17 -13.32
CA GLY A 241 9.37 -5.32 -14.22
C GLY A 241 8.80 -3.93 -14.40
N ASP A 242 9.29 -3.24 -15.40
CA ASP A 242 8.80 -1.93 -15.84
C ASP A 242 7.32 -2.04 -16.29
N VAL A 243 6.49 -1.10 -15.85
CA VAL A 243 5.04 -1.12 -16.15
C VAL A 243 4.78 -1.13 -17.65
N ARG A 244 5.47 -0.28 -18.42
CA ARG A 244 5.25 -0.16 -19.87
C ARG A 244 5.59 -1.46 -20.60
N SER A 245 6.67 -2.12 -20.16
CA SER A 245 7.12 -3.40 -20.72
C SER A 245 6.10 -4.52 -20.44
N ILE A 246 5.67 -4.67 -19.18
CA ILE A 246 4.70 -5.72 -18.78
C ILE A 246 3.34 -5.52 -19.45
N PHE A 247 2.85 -4.28 -19.55
CA PHE A 247 1.56 -4.03 -20.19
C PHE A 247 1.59 -4.19 -21.71
N LYS A 248 2.74 -3.94 -22.35
CA LYS A 248 2.91 -4.07 -23.80
C LYS A 248 3.11 -5.51 -24.23
N ASP A 249 3.96 -6.25 -23.52
CA ASP A 249 4.33 -7.63 -23.86
C ASP A 249 4.52 -8.48 -22.59
N PRO A 250 3.42 -8.85 -21.92
CA PRO A 250 3.46 -9.70 -20.74
C PRO A 250 3.97 -11.09 -21.09
N LEU A 251 4.93 -11.61 -20.33
CA LEU A 251 5.54 -12.91 -20.56
C LEU A 251 4.76 -14.03 -19.86
N HIS A 252 4.33 -13.78 -18.62
CA HIS A 252 3.65 -14.80 -17.83
C HIS A 252 2.19 -15.01 -18.28
N PRO A 253 1.69 -16.23 -18.45
CA PRO A 253 0.30 -16.52 -18.87
C PRO A 253 -0.76 -15.89 -17.97
N TYR A 254 -0.54 -15.87 -16.65
CA TYR A 254 -1.46 -15.24 -15.69
C TYR A 254 -1.54 -13.72 -15.91
N THR A 255 -0.41 -13.04 -16.11
CA THR A 255 -0.37 -11.60 -16.42
C THR A 255 -1.13 -11.29 -17.71
N ARG A 256 -0.94 -12.13 -18.75
CA ARG A 256 -1.71 -12.04 -20.00
C ARG A 256 -3.21 -12.18 -19.77
N GLY A 257 -3.60 -13.12 -18.90
CA GLY A 257 -4.99 -13.34 -18.51
C GLY A 257 -5.58 -12.11 -17.80
N LEU A 258 -4.87 -11.57 -16.79
CA LEU A 258 -5.28 -10.37 -16.06
C LEU A 258 -5.46 -9.16 -16.98
N LEU A 259 -4.52 -8.91 -17.89
CA LEU A 259 -4.61 -7.79 -18.84
C LEU A 259 -5.75 -7.96 -19.84
N LYS A 260 -6.04 -9.18 -20.27
CA LYS A 260 -7.18 -9.50 -21.15
C LYS A 260 -8.54 -9.37 -20.44
N SER A 261 -8.59 -9.51 -19.12
CA SER A 261 -9.84 -9.35 -18.36
C SER A 261 -10.24 -7.89 -18.14
N ILE A 262 -9.38 -6.91 -18.50
CA ILE A 262 -9.74 -5.49 -18.43
C ILE A 262 -10.73 -5.17 -19.54
N PRO A 263 -11.95 -4.66 -19.22
CA PRO A 263 -12.91 -4.22 -20.23
C PRO A 263 -12.33 -3.08 -21.06
N ARG A 264 -12.42 -3.18 -22.37
CA ARG A 264 -11.95 -2.13 -23.29
C ARG A 264 -13.13 -1.24 -23.69
N LEU A 265 -12.88 0.06 -23.84
CA LEU A 265 -13.91 1.03 -24.26
C LEU A 265 -14.42 0.78 -25.70
N ASP A 266 -13.60 0.13 -26.53
CA ASP A 266 -13.92 -0.22 -27.92
C ASP A 266 -14.53 -1.63 -28.07
N GLN A 267 -14.75 -2.36 -26.97
CA GLN A 267 -15.36 -3.68 -26.97
C GLN A 267 -16.89 -3.57 -27.07
N SER A 268 -17.49 -4.43 -27.90
CA SER A 268 -18.96 -4.53 -27.98
C SER A 268 -19.53 -5.04 -26.66
N SER A 269 -20.71 -4.53 -26.27
CA SER A 269 -21.46 -5.03 -25.11
C SER A 269 -21.84 -6.52 -25.25
N ASP A 270 -21.87 -7.04 -26.47
CA ASP A 270 -22.26 -8.42 -26.77
C ASP A 270 -21.04 -9.38 -26.73
N ASP A 271 -19.80 -8.84 -26.66
CA ASP A 271 -18.60 -9.67 -26.55
C ASP A 271 -18.45 -10.18 -25.12
N PRO A 272 -18.30 -11.48 -24.90
CA PRO A 272 -18.08 -12.02 -23.56
C PRO A 272 -16.76 -11.50 -22.99
N LEU A 273 -16.80 -11.04 -21.73
CA LEU A 273 -15.59 -10.68 -21.01
C LEU A 273 -14.70 -11.91 -20.84
N PHE A 274 -13.41 -11.74 -21.08
CA PHE A 274 -12.43 -12.78 -20.82
C PHE A 274 -12.33 -13.06 -19.32
N ASN A 275 -12.53 -14.31 -18.92
CA ASN A 275 -12.31 -14.79 -17.56
C ASN A 275 -11.12 -15.74 -17.53
N ILE A 276 -10.28 -15.61 -16.52
CA ILE A 276 -9.24 -16.60 -16.22
C ILE A 276 -9.94 -17.84 -15.68
N PRO A 277 -9.80 -19.01 -16.32
CA PRO A 277 -10.49 -20.22 -15.88
C PRO A 277 -9.94 -20.72 -14.53
N GLY A 278 -10.84 -21.22 -13.67
CA GLY A 278 -10.50 -21.76 -12.35
C GLY A 278 -10.71 -20.77 -11.21
N SER A 279 -10.21 -21.11 -10.04
CA SER A 279 -10.22 -20.28 -8.83
C SER A 279 -8.86 -20.33 -8.16
N VAL A 280 -8.54 -19.28 -7.39
CA VAL A 280 -7.31 -19.26 -6.58
C VAL A 280 -7.36 -20.42 -5.58
N PRO A 281 -6.33 -21.28 -5.54
CA PRO A 281 -6.29 -22.40 -4.61
C PRO A 281 -6.18 -21.91 -3.17
N ASP A 282 -6.67 -22.72 -2.22
CA ASP A 282 -6.43 -22.45 -0.80
C ASP A 282 -4.92 -22.47 -0.51
N LEU A 283 -4.44 -21.44 0.15
CA LEU A 283 -3.02 -21.29 0.48
C LEU A 283 -2.50 -22.35 1.47
N SER A 284 -3.40 -23.11 2.11
CA SER A 284 -3.07 -24.27 2.97
C SER A 284 -2.95 -25.58 2.17
N GLU A 285 -3.59 -25.66 0.97
CA GLU A 285 -3.65 -26.87 0.15
C GLU A 285 -3.09 -26.63 -1.28
N MET A 286 -1.88 -26.12 -1.34
CA MET A 286 -1.24 -25.77 -2.61
C MET A 286 -0.98 -26.98 -3.50
N PRO A 287 -1.25 -26.88 -4.81
CA PRO A 287 -0.94 -27.94 -5.77
C PRO A 287 0.57 -28.20 -5.83
N LYS A 288 0.93 -29.45 -6.15
CA LYS A 288 2.31 -29.81 -6.46
C LYS A 288 2.64 -29.30 -7.87
N GLY A 289 3.52 -28.33 -7.98
CA GLY A 289 3.93 -27.79 -9.27
C GLY A 289 3.73 -26.26 -9.38
N CYS A 290 3.46 -25.77 -10.58
CA CYS A 290 3.17 -24.36 -10.82
C CYS A 290 1.86 -23.96 -10.14
N ARG A 291 1.87 -22.83 -9.44
CA ARG A 291 0.69 -22.26 -8.77
C ARG A 291 -0.18 -21.52 -9.74
#